data_2ffd25bc964da2017afa1f0abbb457db
#
_entry.id   2ffd25bc964da2017afa1f0abbb457db
#
_cell.length_a   1.000
_cell.length_b   1.000
_cell.length_c   1.000
_cell.angle_alpha   90.00
_cell.angle_beta   90.00
_cell.angle_gamma   90.00
#
_symmetry.space_group_name_H-M   'P 1'
#
loop_
_entity.id
_entity.type
_entity.pdbx_description
1 polymer ?
#
loop_
_entity_poly.entity_id
_entity_poly.type
_entity_poly.pdbx_seq_one_letter_code
_entity_poly.pdbx_strand_id
1 'polypeptide(L)'
;MITRDLASLPKRDVYRILSSLVIPRPIAWITTVDGAGRINLAPFSSFMGIFGPPMLAVTLGRRRDGSLKDTHRNLKERGEAVVHIADLPLLEALHASGAEVGPEISEVERLSLATEASLRVAPPRLKDAPVALECRLNRELELGPVSTLVLLDVLMAHASERSWSAADDSADASLWTPISRLASVAGPNYGALGQTFSLGASELP
;
A
#
# COMPACT_ATOMS: atom_id res chain seq x y z
N MET A 1 6.71 -24.76 -21.59
CA MET A 1 7.16 -23.63 -20.74
C MET A 1 7.52 -22.47 -21.64
N ILE A 2 7.19 -21.22 -21.27
CA ILE A 2 7.58 -20.00 -22.01
C ILE A 2 8.72 -19.33 -21.27
N THR A 3 9.84 -19.10 -21.96
CA THR A 3 11.03 -18.43 -21.40
C THR A 3 11.19 -17.06 -22.03
N ARG A 4 11.52 -16.05 -21.23
CA ARG A 4 11.81 -14.67 -21.69
C ARG A 4 13.07 -14.15 -21.02
N ASP A 5 13.99 -13.63 -21.81
CA ASP A 5 15.12 -12.86 -21.30
C ASP A 5 14.66 -11.42 -21.03
N LEU A 6 14.55 -11.07 -19.74
CA LEU A 6 14.07 -9.74 -19.35
C LEU A 6 15.09 -8.64 -19.58
N ALA A 7 16.39 -8.95 -19.64
CA ALA A 7 17.43 -7.96 -19.88
C ALA A 7 17.38 -7.36 -21.29
N SER A 8 16.84 -8.13 -22.26
CA SER A 8 16.68 -7.70 -23.65
C SER A 8 15.40 -6.91 -23.93
N LEU A 9 14.49 -6.77 -22.95
CA LEU A 9 13.18 -6.17 -23.16
C LEU A 9 13.13 -4.69 -22.75
N PRO A 10 12.24 -3.89 -23.40
CA PRO A 10 11.93 -2.55 -22.94
C PRO A 10 11.39 -2.55 -21.50
N LYS A 11 11.75 -1.56 -20.69
CA LYS A 11 11.34 -1.45 -19.28
C LYS A 11 9.82 -1.62 -19.05
N ARG A 12 9.00 -1.11 -19.98
CA ARG A 12 7.54 -1.25 -19.93
C ARG A 12 7.10 -2.71 -20.00
N ASP A 13 7.74 -3.51 -20.86
CA ASP A 13 7.41 -4.93 -21.03
C ASP A 13 7.91 -5.76 -19.84
N VAL A 14 9.10 -5.45 -19.32
CA VAL A 14 9.61 -6.03 -18.07
C VAL A 14 8.63 -5.77 -16.93
N TYR A 15 8.17 -4.52 -16.75
CA TYR A 15 7.17 -4.19 -15.71
C TYR A 15 5.89 -5.01 -15.90
N ARG A 16 5.35 -5.08 -17.12
CA ARG A 16 4.14 -5.85 -17.43
C ARG A 16 4.29 -7.33 -17.10
N ILE A 17 5.41 -7.94 -17.50
CA ILE A 17 5.68 -9.35 -17.24
C ILE A 17 5.82 -9.59 -15.74
N LEU A 18 6.68 -8.87 -15.04
CA LEU A 18 6.91 -9.07 -13.61
C LEU A 18 5.64 -8.82 -12.79
N SER A 19 4.88 -7.77 -13.11
CA SER A 19 3.64 -7.47 -12.40
C SER A 19 2.51 -8.47 -12.67
N SER A 20 2.62 -9.30 -13.71
CA SER A 20 1.68 -10.38 -13.98
C SER A 20 2.08 -11.72 -13.38
N LEU A 21 3.37 -11.92 -13.10
CA LEU A 21 3.90 -13.16 -12.52
C LEU A 21 3.93 -13.12 -10.98
N VAL A 22 4.23 -11.93 -10.42
CA VAL A 22 4.28 -11.74 -8.96
C VAL A 22 2.91 -11.28 -8.49
N ILE A 23 2.03 -12.22 -8.18
CA ILE A 23 0.66 -12.01 -7.73
C ILE A 23 0.28 -13.04 -6.65
N PRO A 24 -0.67 -12.73 -5.74
CA PRO A 24 -1.29 -11.43 -5.51
C PRO A 24 -0.31 -10.45 -4.85
N ARG A 25 -0.45 -9.15 -5.12
CA ARG A 25 0.32 -8.13 -4.42
C ARG A 25 -0.57 -7.39 -3.43
N PRO A 26 -0.20 -7.30 -2.15
CA PRO A 26 -0.91 -6.45 -1.20
C PRO A 26 -0.80 -4.99 -1.64
N ILE A 27 -1.74 -4.16 -1.19
CA ILE A 27 -1.80 -2.75 -1.54
C ILE A 27 -1.62 -1.93 -0.28
N ALA A 28 -0.56 -1.10 -0.24
CA ALA A 28 -0.43 -0.03 0.72
C ALA A 28 -1.28 1.16 0.25
N TRP A 29 -2.35 1.49 0.95
CA TRP A 29 -3.16 2.66 0.70
C TRP A 29 -2.78 3.75 1.68
N ILE A 30 -2.03 4.76 1.21
CA ILE A 30 -1.21 5.61 2.07
C ILE A 30 -1.80 7.02 2.16
N THR A 31 -2.12 7.47 3.38
CA THR A 31 -2.31 8.90 3.67
C THR A 31 -1.00 9.55 4.07
N THR A 32 -0.77 10.74 3.56
CA THR A 32 0.29 11.67 3.97
C THR A 32 -0.29 13.08 4.03
N VAL A 33 0.41 14.02 4.67
CA VAL A 33 0.03 15.44 4.68
C VAL A 33 1.17 16.28 4.12
N ASP A 34 0.81 17.31 3.36
CA ASP A 34 1.78 18.28 2.82
C ASP A 34 2.12 19.39 3.86
N GLY A 35 2.99 20.33 3.45
CA GLY A 35 3.37 21.49 4.28
C GLY A 35 2.19 22.39 4.67
N ALA A 36 1.09 22.39 3.92
CA ALA A 36 -0.13 23.15 4.19
C ALA A 36 -1.18 22.35 5.00
N GLY A 37 -0.88 21.11 5.39
CA GLY A 37 -1.81 20.24 6.12
C GLY A 37 -2.83 19.52 5.22
N ARG A 38 -2.67 19.55 3.90
CA ARG A 38 -3.57 18.89 2.95
C ARG A 38 -3.27 17.40 2.91
N ILE A 39 -4.34 16.60 2.96
CA ILE A 39 -4.26 15.14 2.98
C ILE A 39 -4.16 14.62 1.55
N ASN A 40 -3.12 13.85 1.26
CA ASN A 40 -2.97 13.06 0.04
C ASN A 40 -3.25 11.59 0.34
N LEU A 41 -3.87 10.88 -0.59
CA LEU A 41 -4.19 9.46 -0.47
C LEU A 41 -3.90 8.73 -1.79
N ALA A 42 -3.00 7.75 -1.76
CA ALA A 42 -2.63 7.00 -2.97
C ALA A 42 -2.35 5.51 -2.69
N PRO A 43 -2.69 4.59 -3.65
CA PRO A 43 -2.45 3.16 -3.54
C PRO A 43 -1.12 2.76 -4.19
N PHE A 44 -0.37 1.87 -3.53
CA PHE A 44 0.90 1.30 -4.01
C PHE A 44 0.90 -0.22 -3.83
N SER A 45 1.17 -0.96 -4.90
CA SER A 45 1.15 -2.43 -4.90
C SER A 45 2.52 -3.10 -4.98
N SER A 46 3.61 -2.34 -4.94
CA SER A 46 4.95 -2.86 -4.67
C SER A 46 5.23 -2.68 -3.17
N PHE A 47 4.61 -3.56 -2.37
CA PHE A 47 4.49 -3.41 -0.92
C PHE A 47 4.68 -4.75 -0.21
N MET A 48 5.39 -4.71 0.93
CA MET A 48 5.54 -5.86 1.82
C MET A 48 5.79 -5.45 3.27
N GLY A 49 5.43 -6.33 4.22
CA GLY A 49 5.83 -6.23 5.62
C GLY A 49 7.21 -6.82 5.88
N ILE A 50 7.92 -6.25 6.86
CA ILE A 50 9.17 -6.75 7.43
C ILE A 50 8.90 -6.91 8.94
N PHE A 51 9.07 -8.13 9.48
CA PHE A 51 8.51 -8.46 10.80
C PHE A 51 9.52 -8.51 11.95
N GLY A 52 10.79 -8.28 11.64
CA GLY A 52 11.79 -8.15 12.67
C GLY A 52 12.98 -7.29 12.24
N PRO A 53 12.94 -5.98 12.41
CA PRO A 53 12.05 -5.06 13.14
C PRO A 53 10.69 -4.81 12.45
N PRO A 54 9.69 -4.21 13.15
CA PRO A 54 8.38 -3.96 12.60
C PRO A 54 8.41 -2.82 11.58
N MET A 55 8.54 -3.14 10.32
CA MET A 55 8.69 -2.18 9.23
C MET A 55 7.82 -2.56 8.03
N LEU A 56 7.59 -1.58 7.17
CA LEU A 56 6.99 -1.75 5.85
C LEU A 56 7.97 -1.31 4.77
N ALA A 57 7.98 -2.03 3.66
CA ALA A 57 8.73 -1.66 2.46
C ALA A 57 7.76 -1.34 1.33
N VAL A 58 7.88 -0.14 0.73
CA VAL A 58 7.03 0.31 -0.37
C VAL A 58 7.91 0.89 -1.47
N THR A 59 7.72 0.47 -2.72
CA THR A 59 8.38 1.10 -3.85
C THR A 59 7.49 2.20 -4.44
N LEU A 60 8.00 3.42 -4.43
CA LEU A 60 7.36 4.60 -5.00
C LEU A 60 7.99 4.93 -6.36
N GLY A 61 7.15 4.95 -7.40
CA GLY A 61 7.56 5.42 -8.72
C GLY A 61 7.45 6.93 -8.84
N ARG A 62 8.04 7.49 -9.91
CA ARG A 62 7.87 8.91 -10.27
C ARG A 62 6.65 9.13 -11.16
N ARG A 63 6.21 10.38 -11.27
CA ARG A 63 5.23 10.83 -12.28
C ARG A 63 5.84 10.74 -13.70
N ARG A 64 5.01 10.86 -14.73
CA ARG A 64 5.46 10.78 -16.14
C ARG A 64 6.46 11.86 -16.53
N ASP A 65 6.36 13.03 -15.91
CA ASP A 65 7.28 14.16 -16.09
C ASP A 65 8.60 14.01 -15.31
N GLY A 66 8.77 12.91 -14.55
CA GLY A 66 9.92 12.64 -13.72
C GLY A 66 9.85 13.22 -12.30
N SER A 67 8.83 14.00 -11.98
CA SER A 67 8.63 14.56 -10.64
C SER A 67 8.24 13.49 -9.61
N LEU A 68 8.44 13.80 -8.33
CA LEU A 68 7.99 12.94 -7.23
C LEU A 68 6.46 12.92 -7.18
N LYS A 69 5.89 11.76 -6.86
CA LYS A 69 4.50 11.67 -6.43
C LYS A 69 4.31 12.39 -5.11
N ASP A 70 3.09 12.87 -4.85
CA ASP A 70 2.77 13.64 -3.64
C ASP A 70 3.09 12.86 -2.36
N THR A 71 2.75 11.58 -2.29
CA THR A 71 3.12 10.70 -1.18
C THR A 71 4.62 10.71 -0.90
N HIS A 72 5.46 10.62 -1.95
CA HIS A 72 6.91 10.62 -1.80
C HIS A 72 7.44 11.99 -1.36
N ARG A 73 6.94 13.07 -1.95
CA ARG A 73 7.29 14.45 -1.56
C ARG A 73 6.96 14.70 -0.09
N ASN A 74 5.74 14.36 0.33
CA ASN A 74 5.28 14.55 1.71
C ASN A 74 6.09 13.71 2.71
N LEU A 75 6.43 12.46 2.36
CA LEU A 75 7.32 11.63 3.19
C LEU A 75 8.71 12.24 3.34
N LYS A 76 9.29 12.80 2.27
CA LYS A 76 10.59 13.51 2.37
C LYS A 76 10.51 14.76 3.24
N GLU A 77 9.40 15.47 3.20
CA GLU A 77 9.20 16.73 3.91
C GLU A 77 8.83 16.51 5.40
N ARG A 78 7.92 15.54 5.66
CA ARG A 78 7.31 15.35 6.98
C ARG A 78 7.74 14.07 7.68
N GLY A 79 8.21 13.08 6.94
CA GLY A 79 8.66 11.81 7.48
C GLY A 79 7.54 10.90 8.02
N GLU A 80 6.27 11.21 7.76
CA GLU A 80 5.14 10.52 8.40
C GLU A 80 4.09 10.07 7.39
N ALA A 81 3.49 8.91 7.66
CA ALA A 81 2.41 8.33 6.84
C ALA A 81 1.51 7.43 7.69
N VAL A 82 0.30 7.19 7.19
CA VAL A 82 -0.50 6.05 7.63
C VAL A 82 -0.73 5.12 6.45
N VAL A 83 -0.42 3.85 6.63
CA VAL A 83 -0.63 2.79 5.64
C VAL A 83 -1.87 2.01 6.01
N HIS A 84 -2.85 2.00 5.12
CA HIS A 84 -4.10 1.25 5.29
C HIS A 84 -4.07 -0.02 4.42
N ILE A 85 -4.70 -1.08 4.93
CA ILE A 85 -5.06 -2.25 4.12
C ILE A 85 -6.57 -2.18 3.92
N ALA A 86 -6.99 -1.94 2.69
CA ALA A 86 -8.39 -1.84 2.32
C ALA A 86 -9.01 -3.22 2.10
N ASP A 87 -10.31 -3.32 2.30
CA ASP A 87 -11.12 -4.49 1.99
C ASP A 87 -12.08 -4.22 0.82
N LEU A 88 -12.82 -5.24 0.41
CA LEU A 88 -13.66 -5.21 -0.77
C LEU A 88 -14.67 -4.04 -0.81
N PRO A 89 -15.34 -3.62 0.28
CA PRO A 89 -16.21 -2.44 0.28
C PRO A 89 -15.52 -1.15 -0.14
N LEU A 90 -14.20 -1.03 0.06
CA LEU A 90 -13.42 0.17 -0.26
C LEU A 90 -12.76 0.13 -1.65
N LEU A 91 -13.02 -0.92 -2.46
CA LEU A 91 -12.35 -1.14 -3.75
C LEU A 91 -12.48 0.04 -4.72
N GLU A 92 -13.68 0.60 -4.87
CA GLU A 92 -13.93 1.71 -5.79
C GLU A 92 -13.18 2.98 -5.35
N ALA A 93 -13.21 3.29 -4.06
CA ALA A 93 -12.51 4.43 -3.50
C ALA A 93 -10.97 4.27 -3.62
N LEU A 94 -10.46 3.09 -3.30
CA LEU A 94 -9.04 2.75 -3.48
C LEU A 94 -8.62 2.90 -4.94
N HIS A 95 -9.43 2.39 -5.88
CA HIS A 95 -9.14 2.53 -7.31
C HIS A 95 -9.15 3.98 -7.75
N ALA A 96 -10.18 4.74 -7.37
CA ALA A 96 -10.35 6.14 -7.75
C ALA A 96 -9.27 7.06 -7.17
N SER A 97 -8.72 6.75 -5.97
CA SER A 97 -7.61 7.49 -5.37
C SER A 97 -6.28 7.32 -6.10
N GLY A 98 -6.18 6.32 -7.01
CA GLY A 98 -5.01 6.11 -7.86
C GLY A 98 -4.94 7.01 -9.10
N ALA A 99 -5.95 7.86 -9.34
CA ALA A 99 -5.95 8.81 -10.45
C ALA A 99 -4.88 9.90 -10.24
N GLU A 100 -4.19 10.29 -11.32
CA GLU A 100 -3.27 11.43 -11.25
C GLU A 100 -4.09 12.73 -11.19
N VAL A 101 -4.01 13.39 -10.05
CA VAL A 101 -4.61 14.71 -9.80
C VAL A 101 -3.52 15.73 -9.45
N GLY A 102 -3.85 17.01 -9.47
CA GLY A 102 -2.93 18.07 -9.05
C GLY A 102 -2.66 18.01 -7.54
N PRO A 103 -1.50 18.50 -7.08
CA PRO A 103 -1.12 18.46 -5.67
C PRO A 103 -2.02 19.31 -4.75
N GLU A 104 -2.84 20.18 -5.34
CA GLU A 104 -3.84 20.98 -4.64
C GLU A 104 -5.14 20.22 -4.33
N ILE A 105 -5.32 19.01 -4.88
CA ILE A 105 -6.52 18.19 -4.72
C ILE A 105 -6.28 17.10 -3.70
N SER A 106 -7.10 17.04 -2.67
CA SER A 106 -7.13 15.94 -1.70
C SER A 106 -8.02 14.81 -2.22
N GLU A 107 -7.46 13.61 -2.41
CA GLU A 107 -8.26 12.44 -2.79
C GLU A 107 -9.27 12.07 -1.68
N VAL A 108 -8.93 12.29 -0.41
CA VAL A 108 -9.82 12.05 0.72
C VAL A 108 -11.06 12.91 0.62
N GLU A 109 -10.89 14.22 0.37
CA GLU A 109 -12.01 15.16 0.21
C GLU A 109 -12.80 14.84 -1.06
N ARG A 110 -12.12 14.65 -2.19
CA ARG A 110 -12.74 14.34 -3.47
C ARG A 110 -13.61 13.09 -3.44
N LEU A 111 -13.21 12.09 -2.66
CA LEU A 111 -13.91 10.82 -2.51
C LEU A 111 -14.82 10.78 -1.28
N SER A 112 -14.94 11.89 -0.55
CA SER A 112 -15.76 12.02 0.66
C SER A 112 -15.46 10.93 1.71
N LEU A 113 -14.18 10.58 1.87
CA LEU A 113 -13.75 9.56 2.83
C LEU A 113 -13.68 10.15 4.24
N ALA A 114 -14.31 9.49 5.19
CA ALA A 114 -14.22 9.87 6.60
C ALA A 114 -12.84 9.55 7.16
N THR A 115 -12.32 10.47 7.99
CA THR A 115 -11.02 10.30 8.63
C THR A 115 -11.13 10.43 10.15
N GLU A 116 -10.15 9.85 10.84
CA GLU A 116 -9.95 9.98 12.28
C GLU A 116 -8.50 10.39 12.56
N ALA A 117 -8.29 11.16 13.61
CA ALA A 117 -6.95 11.56 14.01
C ALA A 117 -6.08 10.34 14.35
N SER A 118 -4.84 10.36 13.91
CA SER A 118 -3.81 9.41 14.34
C SER A 118 -3.32 9.72 15.76
N LEU A 119 -2.68 8.75 16.39
CA LEU A 119 -2.18 8.87 17.77
C LEU A 119 -0.69 9.28 17.84
N ARG A 120 0.08 8.94 16.81
CA ARG A 120 1.55 9.08 16.82
C ARG A 120 2.10 9.88 15.65
N VAL A 121 1.29 10.14 14.60
CA VAL A 121 1.70 10.86 13.38
C VAL A 121 0.63 11.86 12.96
N ALA A 122 1.00 12.85 12.16
CA ALA A 122 0.07 13.89 11.69
C ALA A 122 -0.91 13.42 10.61
N PRO A 123 -0.56 12.56 9.62
CA PRO A 123 -1.53 12.07 8.65
C PRO A 123 -2.67 11.31 9.34
N PRO A 124 -3.94 11.57 8.98
CA PRO A 124 -5.08 10.91 9.59
C PRO A 124 -5.25 9.48 9.07
N ARG A 125 -5.95 8.66 9.86
CA ARG A 125 -6.43 7.34 9.47
C ARG A 125 -7.75 7.48 8.70
N LEU A 126 -7.99 6.60 7.73
CA LEU A 126 -9.30 6.41 7.12
C LEU A 126 -10.18 5.62 8.09
N LYS A 127 -11.35 6.18 8.45
CA LYS A 127 -12.24 5.61 9.47
C LYS A 127 -12.75 4.22 9.12
N ASP A 128 -13.07 3.99 7.84
CA ASP A 128 -13.69 2.75 7.37
C ASP A 128 -12.67 1.69 6.96
N ALA A 129 -11.36 2.02 6.95
CA ALA A 129 -10.33 1.04 6.64
C ALA A 129 -10.18 0.02 7.79
N PRO A 130 -10.24 -1.30 7.49
CA PRO A 130 -10.18 -2.32 8.54
C PRO A 130 -8.83 -2.37 9.27
N VAL A 131 -7.76 -1.95 8.61
CA VAL A 131 -6.41 -1.87 9.19
C VAL A 131 -5.75 -0.55 8.83
N ALA A 132 -5.13 0.09 9.82
CA ALA A 132 -4.30 1.28 9.65
C ALA A 132 -3.01 1.16 10.48
N LEU A 133 -1.87 1.46 9.84
CA LEU A 133 -0.54 1.39 10.44
C LEU A 133 0.08 2.78 10.42
N GLU A 134 0.27 3.39 11.58
CA GLU A 134 0.94 4.67 11.70
C GLU A 134 2.44 4.49 11.58
N CYS A 135 3.05 5.21 10.65
CA CYS A 135 4.42 4.96 10.23
C CYS A 135 5.27 6.22 10.21
N ARG A 136 6.57 6.02 10.42
CA ARG A 136 7.60 7.04 10.22
C ARG A 136 8.62 6.58 9.19
N LEU A 137 9.08 7.51 8.35
CA LEU A 137 10.14 7.25 7.38
C LEU A 137 11.43 6.86 8.12
N ASN A 138 11.93 5.66 7.83
CA ASN A 138 13.22 5.17 8.33
C ASN A 138 14.34 5.53 7.34
N ARG A 139 14.21 5.08 6.09
CA ARG A 139 15.17 5.39 5.03
C ARG A 139 14.57 5.24 3.64
N GLU A 140 15.26 5.83 2.70
CA GLU A 140 15.02 5.70 1.27
C GLU A 140 16.23 5.06 0.59
N LEU A 141 15.97 4.20 -0.41
CA LEU A 141 16.98 3.62 -1.30
C LEU A 141 16.55 3.85 -2.74
N GLU A 142 17.33 4.60 -3.50
CA GLU A 142 17.08 4.80 -4.93
C GLU A 142 17.35 3.51 -5.70
N LEU A 143 16.34 3.05 -6.46
CA LEU A 143 16.40 1.89 -7.34
C LEU A 143 16.51 2.31 -8.82
N GLY A 144 17.42 3.24 -9.09
CA GLY A 144 17.57 3.88 -10.40
C GLY A 144 16.72 5.16 -10.53
N PRO A 145 16.59 5.71 -11.75
CA PRO A 145 16.10 7.10 -11.94
C PRO A 145 14.59 7.27 -11.73
N VAL A 146 13.81 6.18 -11.66
CA VAL A 146 12.34 6.24 -11.69
C VAL A 146 11.66 5.61 -10.48
N SER A 147 12.40 4.98 -9.56
CA SER A 147 11.84 4.25 -8.43
C SER A 147 12.68 4.41 -7.18
N THR A 148 12.03 4.57 -6.05
CA THR A 148 12.65 4.63 -4.73
C THR A 148 11.98 3.59 -3.83
N LEU A 149 12.77 2.76 -3.18
CA LEU A 149 12.29 1.91 -2.08
C LEU A 149 12.29 2.75 -0.81
N VAL A 150 11.14 2.83 -0.18
CA VAL A 150 10.92 3.53 1.09
C VAL A 150 10.72 2.47 2.18
N LEU A 151 11.48 2.58 3.26
CA LEU A 151 11.30 1.80 4.48
C LEU A 151 10.64 2.67 5.54
N LEU A 152 9.56 2.16 6.13
CA LEU A 152 8.74 2.84 7.13
C LEU A 152 8.76 2.03 8.42
N ASP A 153 9.13 2.64 9.54
CA ASP A 153 8.95 2.06 10.88
C ASP A 153 7.46 2.10 11.24
N VAL A 154 6.91 0.99 11.69
CA VAL A 154 5.53 0.91 12.19
C VAL A 154 5.53 1.28 13.67
N LEU A 155 4.82 2.37 14.01
CA LEU A 155 4.75 2.92 15.37
C LEU A 155 3.49 2.48 16.12
N MET A 156 2.38 2.28 15.38
CA MET A 156 1.09 1.92 15.94
C MET A 156 0.29 1.13 14.89
N ALA A 157 -0.39 0.10 15.33
CA ALA A 157 -1.32 -0.67 14.52
C ALA A 157 -2.74 -0.49 15.04
N HIS A 158 -3.68 -0.26 14.15
CA HIS A 158 -5.11 -0.21 14.40
C HIS A 158 -5.79 -1.26 13.54
N ALA A 159 -6.66 -2.04 14.16
CA ALA A 159 -7.50 -3.00 13.46
C ALA A 159 -8.95 -2.81 13.92
N SER A 160 -9.89 -2.93 13.00
CA SER A 160 -11.31 -2.91 13.35
C SER A 160 -11.70 -4.24 14.02
N GLU A 161 -12.69 -4.23 14.91
CA GLU A 161 -13.21 -5.44 15.55
C GLU A 161 -13.64 -6.51 14.52
N ARG A 162 -14.10 -6.08 13.34
CA ARG A 162 -14.48 -6.97 12.23
C ARG A 162 -13.31 -7.65 11.51
N SER A 163 -12.08 -7.31 11.84
CA SER A 163 -10.87 -7.91 11.25
C SER A 163 -9.93 -8.53 12.29
N TRP A 164 -10.34 -8.51 13.57
CA TRP A 164 -9.51 -8.92 14.69
C TRP A 164 -10.08 -10.11 15.44
N SER A 165 -9.27 -11.13 15.69
CA SER A 165 -9.58 -12.22 16.58
C SER A 165 -9.07 -11.90 17.98
N ALA A 166 -9.98 -11.71 18.95
CA ALA A 166 -9.60 -11.49 20.33
C ALA A 166 -9.00 -12.74 20.99
N ALA A 167 -9.26 -13.92 20.43
CA ALA A 167 -8.73 -15.18 20.93
C ALA A 167 -7.24 -15.37 20.61
N ASP A 168 -6.83 -14.89 19.43
CA ASP A 168 -5.47 -15.04 18.92
C ASP A 168 -4.64 -13.75 19.05
N ASP A 169 -5.27 -12.66 19.52
CA ASP A 169 -4.70 -11.31 19.59
C ASP A 169 -4.04 -10.89 18.26
N SER A 170 -4.72 -11.16 17.14
CA SER A 170 -4.22 -10.94 15.79
C SER A 170 -5.34 -10.68 14.79
N ALA A 171 -4.98 -10.15 13.62
CA ALA A 171 -5.93 -10.05 12.52
C ALA A 171 -6.29 -11.45 11.99
N ASP A 172 -7.59 -11.71 11.81
CA ASP A 172 -8.09 -12.97 11.26
C ASP A 172 -8.58 -12.74 9.82
N ALA A 173 -7.87 -13.34 8.88
CA ALA A 173 -8.18 -13.23 7.45
C ALA A 173 -9.52 -13.88 7.05
N SER A 174 -10.17 -14.65 7.92
CA SER A 174 -11.50 -15.18 7.67
C SER A 174 -12.62 -14.18 7.95
N LEU A 175 -12.33 -13.11 8.71
CA LEU A 175 -13.30 -12.11 9.14
C LEU A 175 -13.45 -10.93 8.17
N TRP A 176 -12.52 -10.76 7.25
CA TRP A 176 -12.52 -9.65 6.29
C TRP A 176 -11.92 -10.06 4.94
N THR A 177 -12.04 -9.19 3.94
CA THR A 177 -11.67 -9.54 2.56
C THR A 177 -10.65 -8.52 2.02
N PRO A 178 -9.36 -8.62 2.39
CA PRO A 178 -8.33 -7.70 1.94
C PRO A 178 -8.17 -7.73 0.43
N ILE A 179 -8.00 -6.54 -0.16
CA ILE A 179 -7.82 -6.38 -1.60
C ILE A 179 -6.36 -6.57 -1.97
N SER A 180 -6.13 -7.27 -3.06
CA SER A 180 -4.83 -7.42 -3.68
C SER A 180 -4.84 -6.95 -5.13
N ARG A 181 -3.70 -6.46 -5.58
CA ARG A 181 -3.47 -6.13 -6.98
C ARG A 181 -3.08 -7.38 -7.75
N LEU A 182 -3.76 -7.61 -8.86
CA LEU A 182 -3.42 -8.64 -9.85
C LEU A 182 -2.72 -8.01 -11.06
N ALA A 183 -2.54 -8.79 -12.13
CA ALA A 183 -1.95 -8.34 -13.37
C ALA A 183 -2.65 -7.13 -13.99
N SER A 184 -1.91 -6.28 -14.70
CA SER A 184 -2.43 -5.09 -15.38
C SER A 184 -2.31 -5.25 -16.90
N VAL A 185 -2.97 -6.26 -17.46
CA VAL A 185 -2.89 -6.52 -18.92
C VAL A 185 -3.85 -5.64 -19.72
N ALA A 186 -5.03 -5.35 -19.18
CA ALA A 186 -6.06 -4.53 -19.81
C ALA A 186 -6.68 -3.53 -18.83
N GLY A 187 -5.87 -2.94 -17.97
CA GLY A 187 -6.30 -2.07 -16.88
C GLY A 187 -6.00 -2.67 -15.50
N PRO A 188 -6.37 -1.97 -14.44
CA PRO A 188 -6.16 -2.44 -13.08
C PRO A 188 -7.10 -3.59 -12.73
N ASN A 189 -6.53 -4.79 -12.53
CA ASN A 189 -7.26 -5.94 -12.03
C ASN A 189 -6.97 -6.12 -10.54
N TYR A 190 -8.01 -6.39 -9.77
CA TYR A 190 -7.94 -6.65 -8.34
C TYR A 190 -8.46 -8.05 -8.04
N GLY A 191 -8.02 -8.61 -6.92
CA GLY A 191 -8.53 -9.83 -6.35
C GLY A 191 -8.74 -9.62 -4.86
N ALA A 192 -9.58 -10.42 -4.29
CA ALA A 192 -9.76 -10.51 -2.85
C ALA A 192 -9.21 -11.85 -2.36
N LEU A 193 -8.92 -11.95 -1.06
CA LEU A 193 -8.57 -13.22 -0.44
C LEU A 193 -9.74 -14.20 -0.63
N GLY A 194 -9.46 -15.36 -1.19
CA GLY A 194 -10.43 -16.42 -1.43
C GLY A 194 -10.35 -17.53 -0.38
N GLN A 195 -10.46 -18.77 -0.82
CA GLN A 195 -10.38 -19.93 0.05
C GLN A 195 -9.03 -19.97 0.78
N THR A 196 -9.07 -20.13 2.09
CA THR A 196 -7.89 -20.30 2.95
C THR A 196 -7.71 -21.77 3.32
N PHE A 197 -6.46 -22.18 3.53
CA PHE A 197 -6.11 -23.54 3.94
C PHE A 197 -5.26 -23.47 5.20
N SER A 198 -5.59 -24.24 6.22
CA SER A 198 -4.76 -24.43 7.39
C SER A 198 -4.06 -25.76 7.26
N LEU A 199 -2.74 -25.71 7.26
CA LEU A 199 -1.89 -26.91 7.36
C LEU A 199 -1.31 -26.94 8.76
N GLY A 200 -1.27 -28.11 9.40
CA GLY A 200 -0.62 -28.29 10.69
C GLY A 200 0.86 -27.87 10.63
N ALA A 201 1.47 -27.63 11.79
CA ALA A 201 2.90 -27.33 11.86
C ALA A 201 3.68 -28.43 11.12
N SER A 202 4.51 -28.04 10.14
CA SER A 202 5.43 -28.99 9.52
C SER A 202 6.44 -29.40 10.59
N GLU A 203 6.45 -30.67 10.98
CA GLU A 203 7.60 -31.22 11.70
C GLU A 203 8.77 -31.15 10.71
N LEU A 204 9.60 -30.15 10.88
CA LEU A 204 10.89 -30.12 10.19
C LEU A 204 11.75 -31.25 10.81
N PRO A 205 12.37 -32.09 9.98
CA PRO A 205 13.27 -33.14 10.45
C PRO A 205 14.49 -32.57 11.16
#